data_b5f56d13948c656da5d74a8536b01374
#
_entry.id   b5f56d13948c656da5d74a8536b01374
#
_cell.length_a   1.000
_cell.length_b   1.000
_cell.length_c   1.000
_cell.angle_alpha   90.00
_cell.angle_beta   90.00
_cell.angle_gamma   90.00
#
_symmetry.space_group_name_H-M   'P 1'
#
loop_
_entity.id
_entity.type
_entity.pdbx_description
1 polymer ?
#
loop_
_entity_poly.entity_id
_entity_poly.type
_entity_poly.pdbx_seq_one_letter_code
_entity_poly.pdbx_strand_id
1 'polypeptide(L)'
;MFSTRQTASVLLVLLITSCLTSFNSIADDSSNEAELNFYTGLFDFSDDKQKAGLFGLEHQNEDLFNKSILGKISPITGGFLTENNAFYLYTGVQAEYELGFLKITPSFAPGYYNYGNGKDLGYPLEFKSEIQVTLNLTESSNLGMSYNHISNASLGSKNPGANSFMFNFLKQF
;
A
#
# COMPACT_ATOMS: atom_id res chain seq x y z
N MET A 1 2.51 14.94 30.86
CA MET A 1 2.39 13.49 30.68
C MET A 1 1.62 13.28 29.39
N PHE A 2 2.33 13.02 28.29
CA PHE A 2 1.70 12.82 26.98
C PHE A 2 0.95 11.49 26.97
N SER A 3 -0.28 11.48 26.42
CA SER A 3 -1.07 10.26 26.26
C SER A 3 -0.32 9.26 25.38
N THR A 4 -0.37 7.98 25.71
CA THR A 4 0.22 6.88 24.92
C THR A 4 -0.19 6.90 23.44
N ARG A 5 -1.36 7.48 23.12
CA ARG A 5 -1.82 7.69 21.74
C ARG A 5 -1.03 8.77 20.99
N GLN A 6 -0.61 9.84 21.69
CA GLN A 6 0.21 10.91 21.07
C GLN A 6 1.64 10.46 20.81
N THR A 7 2.22 9.64 21.69
CA THR A 7 3.57 9.09 21.48
C THR A 7 3.64 8.11 20.31
N ALA A 8 2.63 7.27 20.13
CA ALA A 8 2.57 6.34 18.98
C ALA A 8 2.44 7.10 17.66
N SER A 9 1.64 8.16 17.59
CA SER A 9 1.49 8.98 16.38
C SER A 9 2.77 9.74 16.03
N VAL A 10 3.49 10.26 17.01
CA VAL A 10 4.78 10.96 16.81
C VAL A 10 5.85 9.97 16.34
N LEU A 11 5.87 8.75 16.91
CA LEU A 11 6.83 7.72 16.49
C LEU A 11 6.58 7.24 15.05
N LEU A 12 5.32 7.12 14.65
CA LEU A 12 4.95 6.75 13.29
C LEU A 12 5.33 7.83 12.27
N VAL A 13 5.09 9.10 12.57
CA VAL A 13 5.50 10.24 11.73
C VAL A 13 7.03 10.30 11.61
N LEU A 14 7.78 10.05 12.68
CA LEU A 14 9.24 9.99 12.66
C LEU A 14 9.77 8.81 11.84
N LEU A 15 9.14 7.65 11.89
CA LEU A 15 9.49 6.48 11.07
C LEU A 15 9.23 6.75 9.57
N ILE A 16 8.10 7.37 9.23
CA ILE A 16 7.77 7.72 7.85
C ILE A 16 8.73 8.79 7.31
N THR A 17 9.05 9.82 8.10
CA THR A 17 10.02 10.84 7.69
C THR A 17 11.44 10.30 7.58
N SER A 18 11.89 9.40 8.43
CA SER A 18 13.22 8.78 8.32
C SER A 18 13.33 7.86 7.09
N CYS A 19 12.28 7.15 6.71
CA CYS A 19 12.25 6.43 5.43
C CYS A 19 12.35 7.36 4.22
N LEU A 20 11.63 8.48 4.21
CA LEU A 20 11.65 9.43 3.10
C LEU A 20 13.03 10.14 2.93
N THR A 21 13.79 10.34 3.99
CA THR A 21 15.12 10.97 3.93
C THR A 21 16.24 10.01 3.54
N SER A 22 16.05 8.71 3.68
CA SER A 22 17.05 7.69 3.34
C SER A 22 17.17 7.42 1.83
N PHE A 23 16.22 7.88 1.02
CA PHE A 23 16.19 7.61 -0.42
C PHE A 23 17.17 8.47 -1.25
N ASN A 24 17.83 9.47 -0.66
CA ASN A 24 18.71 10.37 -1.42
C ASN A 24 20.20 9.98 -1.43
N SER A 25 20.60 8.81 -0.94
CA SER A 25 22.03 8.50 -0.72
C SER A 25 22.61 7.35 -1.54
N ILE A 26 21.86 6.72 -2.42
CA ILE A 26 22.40 5.66 -3.29
C ILE A 26 21.98 5.97 -4.73
N ALA A 27 22.64 7.00 -5.30
CA ALA A 27 22.68 7.18 -6.74
C ALA A 27 23.84 6.33 -7.26
N ASP A 28 23.60 5.08 -7.51
CA ASP A 28 24.38 4.27 -8.43
C ASP A 28 23.68 4.30 -9.80
N ASP A 29 24.46 4.31 -10.88
CA ASP A 29 24.10 4.61 -12.27
C ASP A 29 23.29 3.44 -12.93
N SER A 30 22.43 2.78 -12.18
CA SER A 30 21.43 1.85 -12.66
C SER A 30 20.13 2.62 -12.90
N SER A 31 19.51 2.43 -14.02
CA SER A 31 18.22 3.01 -14.41
C SER A 31 17.19 2.79 -13.29
N ASN A 32 17.03 3.79 -12.42
CA ASN A 32 16.00 3.79 -11.37
C ASN A 32 14.64 3.98 -12.05
N GLU A 33 14.07 2.90 -12.52
CA GLU A 33 12.74 2.91 -13.11
C GLU A 33 11.71 2.97 -11.98
N ALA A 34 11.19 4.17 -11.75
CA ALA A 34 10.10 4.39 -10.83
C ALA A 34 8.78 3.99 -11.51
N GLU A 35 7.96 3.21 -10.81
CA GLU A 35 6.62 2.86 -11.27
C GLU A 35 5.57 3.55 -10.39
N LEU A 36 4.56 4.17 -11.02
CA LEU A 36 3.38 4.70 -10.36
C LEU A 36 2.18 3.81 -10.66
N ASN A 37 1.52 3.34 -9.61
CA ASN A 37 0.28 2.59 -9.67
C ASN A 37 -0.90 3.50 -9.32
N PHE A 38 -1.77 3.76 -10.28
CA PHE A 38 -3.07 4.40 -10.09
C PHE A 38 -4.11 3.31 -9.91
N TYR A 39 -4.85 3.34 -8.81
CA TYR A 39 -5.84 2.32 -8.56
C TYR A 39 -7.17 2.87 -8.09
N THR A 40 -8.24 2.17 -8.44
CA THR A 40 -9.61 2.48 -8.04
C THR A 40 -10.39 1.21 -7.80
N GLY A 41 -11.39 1.26 -6.94
CA GLY A 41 -12.17 0.07 -6.64
C GLY A 41 -13.16 0.26 -5.51
N LEU A 42 -13.40 -0.81 -4.77
CA LEU A 42 -14.35 -0.85 -3.66
C LEU A 42 -13.61 -1.17 -2.36
N PHE A 43 -13.65 -0.22 -1.43
CA PHE A 43 -13.25 -0.41 -0.06
C PHE A 43 -14.33 -1.19 0.69
N ASP A 44 -13.90 -2.19 1.47
CA ASP A 44 -14.75 -3.04 2.31
C ASP A 44 -15.95 -3.64 1.56
N PHE A 45 -15.70 -4.17 0.36
CA PHE A 45 -16.74 -4.69 -0.53
C PHE A 45 -17.55 -5.84 0.09
N SER A 46 -17.05 -6.47 1.14
CA SER A 46 -17.71 -7.56 1.87
C SER A 46 -18.75 -7.09 2.89
N ASP A 47 -18.82 -5.78 3.20
CA ASP A 47 -19.79 -5.19 4.12
C ASP A 47 -20.66 -4.15 3.38
N ASP A 48 -21.88 -4.54 3.02
CA ASP A 48 -22.81 -3.70 2.25
C ASP A 48 -23.14 -2.36 2.91
N LYS A 49 -22.97 -2.23 4.23
CA LYS A 49 -23.27 -1.00 4.96
C LYS A 49 -22.07 -0.04 5.02
N GLN A 50 -20.87 -0.55 4.80
CA GLN A 50 -19.61 0.20 4.93
C GLN A 50 -18.84 0.30 3.60
N LYS A 51 -19.34 -0.38 2.57
CA LYS A 51 -18.76 -0.35 1.23
C LYS A 51 -18.71 1.08 0.68
N ALA A 52 -17.55 1.47 0.13
CA ALA A 52 -17.32 2.78 -0.47
C ALA A 52 -16.42 2.66 -1.70
N GLY A 53 -16.63 3.52 -2.69
CA GLY A 53 -15.66 3.72 -3.75
C GLY A 53 -14.33 4.21 -3.18
N LEU A 54 -13.21 3.75 -3.74
CA LEU A 54 -11.89 4.23 -3.40
C LEU A 54 -11.10 4.63 -4.64
N PHE A 55 -10.18 5.58 -4.45
CA PHE A 55 -9.15 5.96 -5.42
C PHE A 55 -7.82 6.11 -4.69
N GLY A 56 -6.74 5.59 -5.28
CA GLY A 56 -5.42 5.64 -4.67
C GLY A 56 -4.28 5.77 -5.67
N LEU A 57 -3.11 6.06 -5.09
CA LEU A 57 -1.84 6.16 -5.76
C LEU A 57 -0.78 5.46 -4.93
N GLU A 58 0.10 4.71 -5.60
CA GLU A 58 1.24 4.05 -4.98
C GLU A 58 2.48 4.22 -5.85
N HIS A 59 3.56 4.64 -5.25
CA HIS A 59 4.89 4.66 -5.84
C HIS A 59 5.60 3.34 -5.49
N GLN A 60 6.16 2.71 -6.49
CA GLN A 60 6.95 1.50 -6.40
C GLN A 60 8.35 1.80 -6.94
N ASN A 61 9.39 1.34 -6.25
CA ASN A 61 10.77 1.46 -6.72
C ASN A 61 11.32 0.06 -6.92
N GLU A 62 11.61 -0.31 -8.17
CA GLU A 62 11.99 -1.67 -8.54
C GLU A 62 13.39 -2.09 -8.11
N ASP A 63 14.32 -1.16 -7.81
CA ASP A 63 15.75 -1.44 -7.81
C ASP A 63 16.41 -1.70 -6.45
N LEU A 64 15.69 -1.58 -5.30
CA LEU A 64 16.34 -1.58 -4.00
C LEU A 64 16.82 -2.96 -3.49
N PHE A 65 16.30 -4.09 -3.99
CA PHE A 65 16.68 -5.44 -3.50
C PHE A 65 16.65 -6.51 -4.60
N ASN A 66 17.49 -6.38 -5.56
CA ASN A 66 17.44 -7.10 -6.84
C ASN A 66 17.70 -8.62 -6.81
N LYS A 67 17.99 -9.27 -5.68
CA LYS A 67 18.20 -10.74 -5.62
C LYS A 67 17.98 -11.27 -4.21
N SER A 68 16.75 -11.63 -3.87
CA SER A 68 16.48 -12.43 -2.68
C SER A 68 15.94 -13.80 -3.07
N ILE A 69 15.99 -14.76 -2.13
CA ILE A 69 15.31 -16.07 -2.25
C ILE A 69 13.79 -15.90 -2.44
N LEU A 70 13.25 -14.74 -2.06
CA LEU A 70 11.83 -14.37 -2.11
C LEU A 70 11.45 -13.61 -3.39
N GLY A 71 12.27 -13.63 -4.44
CA GLY A 71 12.06 -12.87 -5.67
C GLY A 71 12.65 -11.45 -5.61
N LYS A 72 12.18 -10.57 -6.48
CA LYS A 72 12.55 -9.16 -6.54
C LYS A 72 11.76 -8.42 -5.46
N ILE A 73 12.42 -7.93 -4.42
CA ILE A 73 11.78 -7.17 -3.33
C ILE A 73 12.02 -5.69 -3.55
N SER A 74 10.95 -4.89 -3.46
CA SER A 74 11.03 -3.43 -3.61
C SER A 74 10.17 -2.72 -2.55
N PRO A 75 10.56 -1.48 -2.15
CA PRO A 75 9.75 -0.65 -1.27
C PRO A 75 8.56 -0.08 -2.02
N ILE A 76 7.46 0.10 -1.28
CA ILE A 76 6.26 0.77 -1.75
C ILE A 76 5.88 1.89 -0.80
N THR A 77 5.31 2.97 -1.34
CA THR A 77 4.72 4.06 -0.56
C THR A 77 3.50 4.57 -1.29
N GLY A 78 2.38 4.68 -0.59
CA GLY A 78 1.14 5.08 -1.24
C GLY A 78 0.04 5.49 -0.28
N GLY A 79 -1.14 5.67 -0.85
CA GLY A 79 -2.34 5.96 -0.08
C GLY A 79 -3.59 5.94 -0.94
N PHE A 80 -4.73 5.91 -0.26
CA PHE A 80 -6.03 6.04 -0.91
C PHE A 80 -6.98 6.94 -0.11
N LEU A 81 -7.99 7.42 -0.82
CA LEU A 81 -9.16 8.13 -0.31
C LEU A 81 -10.41 7.34 -0.68
N THR A 82 -11.42 7.39 0.18
CA THR A 82 -12.74 6.82 -0.08
C THR A 82 -13.81 7.91 -0.23
N GLU A 83 -14.94 7.57 -0.85
CA GLU A 83 -16.12 8.44 -0.94
C GLU A 83 -16.63 8.93 0.42
N ASN A 84 -16.38 8.16 1.49
CA ASN A 84 -16.74 8.49 2.87
C ASN A 84 -15.66 9.30 3.59
N ASN A 85 -14.70 9.92 2.88
CA ASN A 85 -13.58 10.68 3.42
C ASN A 85 -12.66 9.87 4.35
N ALA A 86 -12.70 8.55 4.31
CA ALA A 86 -11.67 7.74 4.95
C ALA A 86 -10.40 7.80 4.08
N PHE A 87 -9.23 7.81 4.73
CA PHE A 87 -7.96 7.73 4.02
C PHE A 87 -6.98 6.81 4.71
N TYR A 88 -6.07 6.25 3.93
CA TYR A 88 -4.98 5.41 4.38
C TYR A 88 -3.68 5.83 3.72
N LEU A 89 -2.65 6.10 4.51
CA LEU A 89 -1.30 6.39 4.05
C LEU A 89 -0.36 5.31 4.56
N TYR A 90 0.44 4.72 3.69
CA TYR A 90 1.25 3.56 4.04
C TYR A 90 2.61 3.56 3.35
N THR A 91 3.53 2.82 3.95
CA THR A 91 4.79 2.43 3.35
C THR A 91 5.08 0.97 3.70
N GLY A 92 5.75 0.25 2.82
CA GLY A 92 5.97 -1.17 3.03
C GLY A 92 6.89 -1.77 1.99
N VAL A 93 6.70 -3.06 1.75
CA VAL A 93 7.48 -3.83 0.80
C VAL A 93 6.57 -4.70 -0.06
N GLN A 94 7.02 -4.97 -1.26
CA GLN A 94 6.42 -5.95 -2.17
C GLN A 94 7.46 -6.94 -2.66
N ALA A 95 7.01 -8.12 -3.09
CA ALA A 95 7.82 -9.08 -3.83
C ALA A 95 7.16 -9.32 -5.18
N GLU A 96 7.95 -9.36 -6.25
CA GLU A 96 7.46 -9.54 -7.60
C GLU A 96 7.83 -10.93 -8.14
N TYR A 97 6.85 -11.61 -8.75
CA TYR A 97 7.00 -12.91 -9.38
C TYR A 97 6.45 -12.87 -10.80
N GLU A 98 7.30 -13.10 -11.78
CA GLU A 98 6.91 -13.20 -13.19
C GLU A 98 6.52 -14.65 -13.53
N LEU A 99 5.30 -14.83 -14.05
CA LEU A 99 4.76 -16.10 -14.51
C LEU A 99 4.31 -15.97 -15.97
N GLY A 100 5.28 -15.99 -16.87
CA GLY A 100 5.03 -15.79 -18.32
C GLY A 100 4.55 -14.37 -18.61
N PHE A 101 3.28 -14.22 -19.01
CA PHE A 101 2.66 -12.92 -19.29
C PHE A 101 1.99 -12.28 -18.07
N LEU A 102 1.93 -12.98 -16.97
CA LEU A 102 1.37 -12.52 -15.69
C LEU A 102 2.50 -12.13 -14.73
N LYS A 103 2.29 -11.05 -14.00
CA LYS A 103 3.08 -10.64 -12.85
C LYS A 103 2.21 -10.75 -11.60
N ILE A 104 2.69 -11.44 -10.57
CA ILE A 104 2.02 -11.57 -9.26
C ILE A 104 2.86 -10.85 -8.24
N THR A 105 2.24 -9.91 -7.52
CA THR A 105 2.95 -9.02 -6.58
C THR A 105 2.24 -9.01 -5.22
N PRO A 106 2.62 -9.91 -4.30
CA PRO A 106 2.24 -9.79 -2.90
C PRO A 106 2.95 -8.61 -2.26
N SER A 107 2.24 -7.89 -1.38
CA SER A 107 2.80 -6.77 -0.60
C SER A 107 2.29 -6.76 0.83
N PHE A 108 3.09 -6.12 1.70
CA PHE A 108 2.74 -5.85 3.09
C PHE A 108 3.15 -4.43 3.46
N ALA A 109 2.22 -3.64 4.00
CA ALA A 109 2.47 -2.25 4.32
C ALA A 109 1.74 -1.81 5.60
N PRO A 110 2.45 -1.45 6.67
CA PRO A 110 1.89 -0.68 7.77
C PRO A 110 1.55 0.74 7.33
N GLY A 111 0.50 1.32 7.94
CA GLY A 111 0.10 2.68 7.59
C GLY A 111 -0.83 3.32 8.61
N TYR A 112 -1.09 4.59 8.38
CA TYR A 112 -2.02 5.39 9.16
C TYR A 112 -3.38 5.44 8.46
N TYR A 113 -4.40 4.99 9.16
CA TYR A 113 -5.79 5.02 8.70
C TYR A 113 -6.61 6.03 9.50
N ASN A 114 -7.38 6.84 8.80
CA ASN A 114 -8.42 7.70 9.37
C ASN A 114 -9.75 7.35 8.72
N TYR A 115 -10.74 7.00 9.52
CA TYR A 115 -12.00 6.48 9.02
C TYR A 115 -12.95 7.57 8.45
N GLY A 116 -12.67 8.87 8.68
CA GLY A 116 -13.56 9.94 8.21
C GLY A 116 -15.01 9.72 8.62
N ASN A 117 -15.89 9.54 7.63
CA ASN A 117 -17.30 9.16 7.80
C ASN A 117 -17.55 7.68 7.44
N GLY A 118 -16.49 6.91 7.19
CA GLY A 118 -16.55 5.51 6.81
C GLY A 118 -16.36 4.54 7.98
N LYS A 119 -15.86 3.35 7.67
CA LYS A 119 -15.69 2.26 8.64
C LYS A 119 -14.56 2.56 9.64
N ASP A 120 -14.89 2.55 10.92
CA ASP A 120 -13.90 2.62 12.01
C ASP A 120 -13.27 1.24 12.25
N LEU A 121 -11.98 1.10 11.89
CA LEU A 121 -11.20 -0.13 12.04
C LEU A 121 -10.65 -0.34 13.46
N GLY A 122 -10.86 0.62 14.37
CA GLY A 122 -10.58 0.47 15.79
C GLY A 122 -9.22 0.98 16.24
N TYR A 123 -8.28 1.24 15.32
CA TYR A 123 -6.97 1.79 15.65
C TYR A 123 -6.38 2.57 14.46
N PRO A 124 -5.61 3.64 14.69
CA PRO A 124 -5.04 4.41 13.60
C PRO A 124 -3.91 3.70 12.83
N LEU A 125 -3.17 2.82 13.49
CA LEU A 125 -2.15 2.00 12.82
C LEU A 125 -2.81 0.73 12.32
N GLU A 126 -2.82 0.58 11.01
CA GLU A 126 -3.36 -0.57 10.31
C GLU A 126 -2.28 -1.22 9.43
N PHE A 127 -2.45 -2.49 9.12
CA PHE A 127 -1.55 -3.28 8.29
C PHE A 127 -2.30 -3.73 7.04
N LYS A 128 -1.81 -3.34 5.87
CA LYS A 128 -2.30 -3.79 4.56
C LYS A 128 -1.54 -5.02 4.12
N SER A 129 -2.24 -6.11 3.83
CA SER A 129 -1.73 -7.26 3.10
C SER A 129 -2.44 -7.31 1.76
N GLU A 130 -1.71 -7.34 0.66
CA GLU A 130 -2.27 -7.26 -0.69
C GLU A 130 -1.66 -8.32 -1.61
N ILE A 131 -2.46 -8.79 -2.54
CA ILE A 131 -2.03 -9.54 -3.71
C ILE A 131 -2.50 -8.79 -4.96
N GLN A 132 -1.56 -8.44 -5.84
CA GLN A 132 -1.81 -7.81 -7.12
C GLN A 132 -1.46 -8.78 -8.25
N VAL A 133 -2.27 -8.80 -9.30
CA VAL A 133 -2.01 -9.57 -10.53
C VAL A 133 -2.12 -8.60 -11.71
N THR A 134 -1.06 -8.50 -12.49
CA THR A 134 -0.99 -7.59 -13.64
C THR A 134 -0.60 -8.31 -14.93
N LEU A 135 -0.95 -7.67 -16.03
CA LEU A 135 -0.60 -8.03 -17.41
C LEU A 135 0.18 -6.87 -18.03
N ASN A 136 1.21 -7.17 -18.78
CA ASN A 136 1.93 -6.16 -19.56
C ASN A 136 1.02 -5.68 -20.70
N LEU A 137 0.67 -4.40 -20.69
CA LEU A 137 -0.11 -3.75 -21.74
C LEU A 137 0.83 -3.18 -22.82
N THR A 138 1.93 -2.57 -22.40
CA THR A 138 3.03 -2.06 -23.22
C THR A 138 4.36 -2.31 -22.50
N GLU A 139 5.49 -1.94 -23.10
CA GLU A 139 6.82 -2.04 -22.45
C GLU A 139 6.92 -1.23 -21.14
N SER A 140 6.10 -0.18 -20.97
CA SER A 140 6.15 0.71 -19.81
C SER A 140 4.81 0.86 -19.09
N SER A 141 3.84 -0.04 -19.34
CA SER A 141 2.51 0.07 -18.72
C SER A 141 1.90 -1.29 -18.47
N ASN A 142 1.36 -1.48 -17.27
CA ASN A 142 0.69 -2.71 -16.86
C ASN A 142 -0.74 -2.41 -16.43
N LEU A 143 -1.63 -3.37 -16.65
CA LEU A 143 -3.02 -3.32 -16.20
C LEU A 143 -3.31 -4.54 -15.32
N GLY A 144 -4.03 -4.35 -14.25
CA GLY A 144 -4.29 -5.46 -13.35
C GLY A 144 -5.41 -5.25 -12.36
N MET A 145 -5.46 -6.19 -11.43
CA MET A 145 -6.41 -6.21 -10.33
C MET A 145 -5.67 -6.54 -9.05
N SER A 146 -6.15 -6.02 -7.92
CA SER A 146 -5.63 -6.40 -6.62
C SER A 146 -6.74 -6.60 -5.59
N TYR A 147 -6.42 -7.42 -4.61
CA TYR A 147 -7.21 -7.65 -3.42
C TYR A 147 -6.34 -7.34 -2.21
N ASN A 148 -6.87 -6.56 -1.27
CA ASN A 148 -6.20 -6.34 0.00
C ASN A 148 -7.10 -6.58 1.20
N HIS A 149 -6.45 -6.85 2.31
CA HIS A 149 -7.01 -6.87 3.65
C HIS A 149 -6.27 -5.86 4.52
N ILE A 150 -7.00 -5.00 5.21
CA ILE A 150 -6.47 -4.04 6.17
C ILE A 150 -7.01 -4.37 7.55
N SER A 151 -6.12 -4.47 8.54
CA SER A 151 -6.49 -4.73 9.94
C SER A 151 -5.42 -4.23 10.90
N ASN A 152 -5.80 -3.98 12.16
CA ASN A 152 -4.87 -3.49 13.18
C ASN A 152 -4.15 -4.58 13.99
N ALA A 153 -4.22 -5.83 13.57
CA ALA A 153 -3.60 -6.97 14.26
C ALA A 153 -3.99 -7.04 15.77
N SER A 154 -5.20 -6.62 16.10
CA SER A 154 -5.72 -6.55 17.49
C SER A 154 -4.98 -5.57 18.40
N LEU A 155 -4.31 -4.55 17.86
CA LEU A 155 -3.71 -3.45 18.64
C LEU A 155 -4.76 -2.51 19.23
N GLY A 156 -5.95 -2.43 18.62
CA GLY A 156 -7.09 -1.64 19.11
C GLY A 156 -8.02 -2.42 20.01
N SER A 157 -9.08 -1.74 20.50
CA SER A 157 -10.16 -2.37 21.28
C SER A 157 -11.08 -3.24 20.44
N LYS A 158 -11.06 -3.07 19.12
CA LYS A 158 -11.77 -3.88 18.11
C LYS A 158 -10.89 -4.01 16.87
N ASN A 159 -11.10 -5.06 16.10
CA ASN A 159 -10.38 -5.32 14.85
C ASN A 159 -11.33 -5.90 13.79
N PRO A 160 -12.27 -5.10 13.25
CA PRO A 160 -13.24 -5.61 12.27
C PRO A 160 -12.59 -5.91 10.91
N GLY A 161 -11.44 -5.27 10.61
CA GLY A 161 -10.79 -5.31 9.31
C GLY A 161 -11.64 -4.74 8.17
N ALA A 162 -11.04 -4.61 7.00
CA ALA A 162 -11.71 -4.24 5.75
C ALA A 162 -11.04 -4.96 4.57
N ASN A 163 -11.85 -5.40 3.61
CA ASN A 163 -11.40 -6.07 2.39
C ASN A 163 -11.69 -5.18 1.19
N SER A 164 -10.69 -4.95 0.35
CA SER A 164 -10.87 -4.12 -0.85
C SER A 164 -10.51 -4.89 -2.12
N PHE A 165 -11.19 -4.55 -3.19
CA PHE A 165 -10.91 -5.05 -4.53
C PHE A 165 -10.70 -3.86 -5.46
N MET A 166 -9.59 -3.87 -6.23
CA MET A 166 -9.18 -2.72 -7.02
C MET A 166 -8.78 -3.12 -8.43
N PHE A 167 -8.96 -2.18 -9.35
CA PHE A 167 -8.33 -2.16 -10.67
C PHE A 167 -7.11 -1.26 -10.60
N ASN A 168 -6.02 -1.68 -11.23
CA ASN A 168 -4.71 -1.07 -11.16
C ASN A 168 -4.22 -0.72 -12.58
N PHE A 169 -3.69 0.48 -12.72
CA PHE A 169 -2.94 0.92 -13.89
C PHE A 169 -1.55 1.37 -13.45
N LEU A 170 -0.54 0.65 -13.86
CA LEU A 170 0.85 0.91 -13.50
C LEU A 170 1.56 1.54 -14.69
N LYS A 171 2.31 2.60 -14.43
CA LYS A 171 3.10 3.32 -15.42
C LYS A 171 4.53 3.50 -14.94
N GLN A 172 5.47 3.03 -15.73
CA GLN A 172 6.90 3.13 -15.54
C GLN A 172 7.43 4.41 -16.22
N PHE A 173 8.37 5.11 -15.58
CA PHE A 173 8.94 6.39 -16.02
C PHE A 173 10.47 6.35 -16.07
#